data_386dc170242428ba5884c60de676ab3f
#
_entry.id   386dc170242428ba5884c60de676ab3f
#
_cell.length_a   1.000
_cell.length_b   1.000
_cell.length_c   1.000
_cell.angle_alpha   90.00
_cell.angle_beta   90.00
_cell.angle_gamma   90.00
#
_symmetry.space_group_name_H-M   'P 1'
#
loop_
_entity.id
_entity.type
_entity.pdbx_description
1 polymer ?
#
loop_
_entity_poly.entity_id
_entity_poly.type
_entity_poly.pdbx_seq_one_letter_code
_entity_poly.pdbx_strand_id
1 'polypeptide(L)'
;METTEATEWTPAEDFDTGLTADDWKEILENDDFIKNHPAGSIALWLYYDNRNDTPLSYTGLAEKYGIYDGYYKGGMCGQRGFNKAIFEKFKEKIRQYTDEKGNKGYWYLSFTGRKATKEEPGSFIFKLRKEVCDGFDKLSEERRQMFKEMYLEQKKKNSMNNETNVELNSKEQECLEKLKKSHQIILTGAPGTGKSYAAHEIANELTGNKAENIEFVQFHPSMDYTDFVEGLRPIKDNNGQIGFERQDGIFKAFCKKALKNLKTAQKSEEKQREERSIEQQLDTFLNNAVNEEKEFKLGRGSPFTIQYGQNDNDDKIYPKSVKDIIKNEPEKISYTQLLTLLKERPNIASINDITTFFDRKVSRQSDSYLFSLYNEITKWMENNKPQTSVPDQKEELENFVFIIDEINRGDISKIFGELFFAIDPSYRGKKGKITTQYQNLVDSDDLYADGFYIPENVYIIGTMNDIDRGVESMDFAIRRRFTWIEVDPEDTQSMLDSKTSGIPEYAADAKERMGALNKVISANPSLGKAYQIGAAYFLRLNELKDFKALWVYHLEPLLREYLRGDPRAEEFLDEMKKAYGVEAE
;
A
#
# COMPACT_ATOMS: atom_id res chain seq x y z
N MET A 1 -42.53 25.25 -3.88
CA MET A 1 -42.54 24.71 -2.52
C MET A 1 -41.41 23.68 -2.49
N GLU A 2 -40.22 24.10 -2.07
CA GLU A 2 -39.08 23.22 -1.85
C GLU A 2 -39.37 22.44 -0.58
N THR A 3 -39.59 21.15 -0.71
CA THR A 3 -39.63 20.22 0.42
C THR A 3 -38.22 20.11 0.96
N THR A 4 -37.95 20.76 2.08
CA THR A 4 -36.84 20.44 2.97
C THR A 4 -36.99 18.98 3.38
N GLU A 5 -36.25 18.08 2.74
CA GLU A 5 -36.08 16.71 3.27
C GLU A 5 -35.40 16.84 4.63
N ALA A 6 -36.15 16.55 5.67
CA ALA A 6 -35.64 16.49 7.04
C ALA A 6 -34.52 15.43 7.06
N THR A 7 -33.30 15.87 7.39
CA THR A 7 -32.12 15.03 7.53
C THR A 7 -32.16 14.36 8.90
N GLU A 8 -33.01 13.35 9.08
CA GLU A 8 -33.10 12.60 10.32
C GLU A 8 -31.91 11.65 10.50
N TRP A 9 -31.42 11.56 11.73
CA TRP A 9 -30.37 10.63 12.11
C TRP A 9 -30.89 9.20 12.15
N THR A 10 -30.16 8.26 11.53
CA THR A 10 -30.54 6.85 11.41
C THR A 10 -29.37 5.94 11.82
N PRO A 11 -29.53 4.96 12.76
CA PRO A 11 -30.69 4.90 13.66
C PRO A 11 -30.79 6.15 14.56
N ALA A 12 -31.94 6.41 15.12
CA ALA A 12 -32.13 7.53 16.05
C ALA A 12 -31.04 7.53 17.13
N GLU A 13 -30.68 8.71 17.63
CA GLU A 13 -29.57 8.85 18.60
C GLU A 13 -29.84 8.09 19.91
N ASP A 14 -31.11 7.89 20.25
CA ASP A 14 -31.58 7.15 21.44
C ASP A 14 -31.78 5.64 21.19
N PHE A 15 -31.50 5.13 19.98
CA PHE A 15 -31.55 3.70 19.71
C PHE A 15 -30.55 2.95 20.58
N ASP A 16 -31.05 2.05 21.44
CA ASP A 16 -30.22 1.23 22.32
C ASP A 16 -29.61 0.04 21.57
N THR A 17 -28.30 0.06 21.34
CA THR A 17 -27.56 -1.02 20.69
C THR A 17 -27.39 -2.26 21.57
N GLY A 18 -27.66 -2.15 22.87
CA GLY A 18 -27.37 -3.18 23.86
C GLY A 18 -25.92 -3.15 24.39
N LEU A 19 -25.04 -2.32 23.81
CA LEU A 19 -23.68 -2.12 24.30
C LEU A 19 -23.62 -0.91 25.23
N THR A 20 -22.95 -1.08 26.36
CA THR A 20 -22.72 -0.03 27.36
C THR A 20 -21.37 0.64 27.16
N ALA A 21 -21.14 1.77 27.85
CA ALA A 21 -19.84 2.42 27.92
C ALA A 21 -18.73 1.50 28.48
N ASP A 22 -19.07 0.56 29.34
CA ASP A 22 -18.12 -0.41 29.91
C ASP A 22 -17.76 -1.50 28.88
N ASP A 23 -18.70 -1.95 28.07
CA ASP A 23 -18.43 -2.85 26.95
C ASP A 23 -17.49 -2.17 25.94
N TRP A 24 -17.72 -0.89 25.64
CA TRP A 24 -16.85 -0.12 24.75
C TRP A 24 -15.46 0.09 25.36
N LYS A 25 -15.36 0.36 26.66
CA LYS A 25 -14.08 0.42 27.35
C LYS A 25 -13.31 -0.90 27.19
N GLU A 26 -13.96 -2.05 27.43
CA GLU A 26 -13.34 -3.38 27.25
C GLU A 26 -12.81 -3.59 25.83
N ILE A 27 -13.58 -3.19 24.81
CA ILE A 27 -13.15 -3.27 23.40
C ILE A 27 -11.91 -2.41 23.16
N LEU A 28 -11.94 -1.16 23.63
CA LEU A 28 -10.87 -0.17 23.41
C LEU A 28 -9.60 -0.45 24.22
N GLU A 29 -9.68 -1.23 25.31
CA GLU A 29 -8.54 -1.69 26.09
C GLU A 29 -7.91 -2.99 25.53
N ASN A 30 -8.56 -3.68 24.61
CA ASN A 30 -8.08 -4.94 24.06
C ASN A 30 -7.04 -4.71 22.94
N ASP A 31 -5.77 -4.93 23.27
CA ASP A 31 -4.65 -4.71 22.35
C ASP A 31 -4.71 -5.54 21.07
N ASP A 32 -5.08 -6.81 21.17
CA ASP A 32 -5.15 -7.69 20.01
C ASP A 32 -6.28 -7.26 19.07
N PHE A 33 -7.40 -6.82 19.64
CA PHE A 33 -8.51 -6.30 18.85
C PHE A 33 -8.12 -5.03 18.10
N ILE A 34 -7.46 -4.08 18.78
CA ILE A 34 -7.03 -2.81 18.18
C ILE A 34 -5.95 -3.04 17.11
N LYS A 35 -4.96 -3.92 17.36
CA LYS A 35 -3.90 -4.26 16.41
C LYS A 35 -4.43 -4.95 15.15
N ASN A 36 -5.47 -5.76 15.27
CA ASN A 36 -6.10 -6.44 14.14
C ASN A 36 -7.04 -5.53 13.34
N HIS A 37 -7.44 -4.38 13.88
CA HIS A 37 -8.35 -3.42 13.24
C HIS A 37 -7.84 -1.97 13.33
N PRO A 38 -6.61 -1.67 12.88
CA PRO A 38 -5.99 -0.35 13.09
C PRO A 38 -6.75 0.78 12.40
N ALA A 39 -7.24 0.56 11.18
CA ALA A 39 -8.00 1.56 10.43
C ALA A 39 -9.31 1.97 11.12
N GLY A 40 -10.07 0.97 11.58
CA GLY A 40 -11.32 1.22 12.32
C GLY A 40 -11.07 1.91 13.65
N SER A 41 -9.99 1.55 14.33
CA SER A 41 -9.59 2.13 15.62
C SER A 41 -9.19 3.60 15.49
N ILE A 42 -8.41 3.95 14.49
CA ILE A 42 -8.03 5.34 14.18
C ILE A 42 -9.27 6.15 13.78
N ALA A 43 -10.14 5.61 12.93
CA ALA A 43 -11.36 6.30 12.53
C ALA A 43 -12.26 6.61 13.74
N LEU A 44 -12.47 5.66 14.66
CA LEU A 44 -13.20 5.89 15.91
C LEU A 44 -12.56 6.99 16.76
N TRP A 45 -11.23 6.96 16.91
CA TRP A 45 -10.51 8.00 17.64
C TRP A 45 -10.73 9.38 17.03
N LEU A 46 -10.64 9.52 15.72
CA LEU A 46 -10.83 10.82 15.05
C LEU A 46 -12.25 11.35 15.19
N TYR A 47 -13.26 10.49 15.11
CA TYR A 47 -14.65 10.87 15.39
C TYR A 47 -14.84 11.23 16.88
N TYR A 48 -14.15 10.55 17.81
CA TYR A 48 -14.16 10.91 19.21
C TYR A 48 -13.50 12.27 19.45
N ASP A 49 -12.37 12.54 18.85
CA ASP A 49 -11.67 13.83 18.91
C ASP A 49 -12.55 14.96 18.33
N ASN A 50 -13.30 14.67 17.26
CA ASN A 50 -14.24 15.60 16.60
C ASN A 50 -15.63 15.69 17.28
N ARG A 51 -15.89 15.01 18.37
CA ARG A 51 -17.26 14.84 18.93
C ARG A 51 -17.97 16.12 19.33
N ASN A 52 -17.21 17.17 19.64
CA ASN A 52 -17.73 18.48 20.05
C ASN A 52 -17.89 19.47 18.86
N ASP A 53 -17.47 19.06 17.66
CA ASP A 53 -17.54 19.86 16.44
C ASP A 53 -18.68 19.39 15.52
N THR A 54 -18.84 20.05 14.39
CA THR A 54 -19.82 19.66 13.37
C THR A 54 -19.56 18.22 12.92
N PRO A 55 -20.58 17.35 12.91
CA PRO A 55 -20.45 15.99 12.42
C PRO A 55 -19.98 15.96 10.95
N LEU A 56 -19.11 15.04 10.60
CA LEU A 56 -18.46 14.97 9.30
C LEU A 56 -18.73 13.63 8.59
N SER A 57 -18.64 13.66 7.26
CA SER A 57 -18.45 12.45 6.46
C SER A 57 -17.04 11.89 6.66
N TYR A 58 -16.79 10.67 6.22
CA TYR A 58 -15.41 10.14 6.20
C TYR A 58 -14.48 11.03 5.36
N THR A 59 -14.96 11.54 4.24
CA THR A 59 -14.18 12.47 3.39
C THR A 59 -13.87 13.76 4.15
N GLY A 60 -14.87 14.39 4.76
CA GLY A 60 -14.65 15.61 5.55
C GLY A 60 -13.76 15.39 6.78
N LEU A 61 -13.82 14.20 7.41
CA LEU A 61 -12.91 13.84 8.49
C LEU A 61 -11.47 13.70 7.97
N ALA A 62 -11.29 13.05 6.82
CA ALA A 62 -9.99 12.88 6.19
C ALA A 62 -9.36 14.25 5.83
N GLU A 63 -10.15 15.16 5.29
CA GLU A 63 -9.72 16.53 4.98
C GLU A 63 -9.32 17.28 6.25
N LYS A 64 -10.16 17.24 7.30
CA LYS A 64 -9.90 17.94 8.57
C LYS A 64 -8.60 17.49 9.24
N TYR A 65 -8.33 16.20 9.26
CA TYR A 65 -7.18 15.62 9.97
C TYR A 65 -5.96 15.41 9.06
N GLY A 66 -6.06 15.71 7.77
CA GLY A 66 -4.95 15.61 6.82
C GLY A 66 -4.49 14.17 6.60
N ILE A 67 -5.44 13.24 6.51
CA ILE A 67 -5.17 11.84 6.22
C ILE A 67 -5.72 11.55 4.83
N TYR A 68 -4.87 11.70 3.81
CA TYR A 68 -5.24 11.42 2.44
C TYR A 68 -4.88 9.99 2.03
N ASP A 69 -5.74 9.43 1.19
CA ASP A 69 -5.65 8.27 0.32
C ASP A 69 -5.82 6.86 0.89
N GLY A 70 -6.33 5.99 0.01
CA GLY A 70 -6.42 4.53 0.11
C GLY A 70 -6.99 3.97 1.42
N TYR A 71 -6.50 4.52 2.51
CA TYR A 71 -6.91 4.23 3.87
C TYR A 71 -8.38 4.60 4.12
N TYR A 72 -8.90 5.64 3.45
CA TYR A 72 -10.31 6.07 3.59
C TYR A 72 -11.24 5.56 2.49
N LYS A 73 -10.75 5.24 1.31
CA LYS A 73 -11.50 4.36 0.40
C LYS A 73 -11.71 2.98 1.05
N GLY A 74 -10.71 2.52 1.85
CA GLY A 74 -10.82 1.36 2.73
C GLY A 74 -11.44 1.64 4.11
N GLY A 75 -11.56 2.90 4.57
CA GLY A 75 -12.03 3.26 5.91
C GLY A 75 -13.43 2.78 6.22
N MET A 76 -14.35 2.78 5.25
CA MET A 76 -15.63 2.08 5.36
C MET A 76 -15.43 0.56 5.48
N CYS A 77 -14.46 -0.02 4.81
CA CYS A 77 -14.17 -1.46 4.89
C CYS A 77 -13.51 -1.82 6.24
N GLY A 78 -12.53 -1.03 6.69
CA GLY A 78 -11.91 -1.19 8.02
C GLY A 78 -12.93 -1.03 9.16
N GLN A 79 -13.83 -0.05 9.06
CA GLN A 79 -14.91 0.15 10.03
C GLN A 79 -15.95 -1.00 10.00
N ARG A 80 -16.20 -1.59 8.84
CA ARG A 80 -17.07 -2.78 8.73
C ARG A 80 -16.47 -3.99 9.41
N GLY A 81 -15.20 -4.29 9.14
CA GLY A 81 -14.48 -5.37 9.80
C GLY A 81 -14.46 -5.20 11.31
N PHE A 82 -14.17 -3.98 11.77
CA PHE A 82 -14.19 -3.59 13.17
C PHE A 82 -15.57 -3.82 13.80
N ASN A 83 -16.65 -3.26 13.24
CA ASN A 83 -18.00 -3.40 13.77
C ASN A 83 -18.55 -4.84 13.69
N LYS A 84 -18.18 -5.60 12.65
CA LYS A 84 -18.51 -7.02 12.55
C LYS A 84 -17.84 -7.82 13.67
N ALA A 85 -16.58 -7.57 13.95
CA ALA A 85 -15.86 -8.24 15.03
C ALA A 85 -16.47 -7.93 16.41
N ILE A 86 -16.94 -6.69 16.61
CA ILE A 86 -17.72 -6.31 17.82
C ILE A 86 -19.03 -7.11 17.89
N PHE A 87 -19.77 -7.17 16.77
CA PHE A 87 -21.01 -7.92 16.72
C PHE A 87 -20.82 -9.40 17.09
N GLU A 88 -19.81 -10.05 16.53
CA GLU A 88 -19.53 -11.45 16.85
C GLU A 88 -19.13 -11.66 18.32
N LYS A 89 -18.35 -10.74 18.89
CA LYS A 89 -17.91 -10.81 20.30
C LYS A 89 -19.06 -10.61 21.28
N PHE A 90 -20.02 -9.71 20.99
CA PHE A 90 -21.10 -9.32 21.90
C PHE A 90 -22.50 -9.71 21.38
N LYS A 91 -22.59 -10.71 20.50
CA LYS A 91 -23.80 -11.11 19.79
C LYS A 91 -25.04 -11.28 20.69
N GLU A 92 -24.87 -11.78 21.90
CA GLU A 92 -25.97 -12.01 22.85
C GLU A 92 -26.53 -10.73 23.48
N LYS A 93 -25.70 -9.65 23.50
CA LYS A 93 -26.10 -8.36 24.09
C LYS A 93 -26.66 -7.40 23.03
N ILE A 94 -26.26 -7.56 21.76
CA ILE A 94 -26.53 -6.58 20.72
C ILE A 94 -27.97 -6.65 20.25
N ARG A 95 -28.63 -5.49 20.26
CA ARG A 95 -29.93 -5.28 19.60
C ARG A 95 -29.70 -4.93 18.14
N GLN A 96 -30.22 -5.77 17.26
CA GLN A 96 -30.04 -5.61 15.83
C GLN A 96 -30.92 -4.48 15.28
N TYR A 97 -30.29 -3.53 14.60
CA TYR A 97 -30.99 -2.49 13.86
C TYR A 97 -31.26 -2.93 12.43
N THR A 98 -32.47 -2.63 11.95
CA THR A 98 -32.87 -2.85 10.56
C THR A 98 -33.41 -1.52 10.04
N ASP A 99 -32.87 -1.00 8.96
CA ASP A 99 -33.35 0.25 8.36
C ASP A 99 -34.76 0.10 7.74
N GLU A 100 -35.34 1.22 7.29
CA GLU A 100 -36.67 1.25 6.68
C GLU A 100 -36.78 0.38 5.41
N LYS A 101 -35.65 0.00 4.81
CA LYS A 101 -35.57 -0.88 3.63
C LYS A 101 -35.31 -2.34 3.99
N GLY A 102 -35.24 -2.67 5.26
CA GLY A 102 -34.96 -4.02 5.74
C GLY A 102 -33.48 -4.38 5.83
N ASN A 103 -32.53 -3.43 5.60
CA ASN A 103 -31.11 -3.72 5.59
C ASN A 103 -30.54 -3.80 7.02
N LYS A 104 -29.71 -4.83 7.25
CA LYS A 104 -29.00 -5.08 8.51
C LYS A 104 -27.52 -4.77 8.30
N GLY A 105 -27.05 -3.66 8.79
CA GLY A 105 -25.63 -3.30 8.79
C GLY A 105 -25.04 -3.34 10.21
N TYR A 106 -23.72 -3.34 10.36
CA TYR A 106 -23.07 -3.30 11.68
C TYR A 106 -22.58 -1.89 12.06
N TRP A 107 -22.58 -0.93 11.14
CA TRP A 107 -22.08 0.42 11.34
C TRP A 107 -22.79 1.19 12.47
N TYR A 108 -24.06 0.89 12.69
CA TYR A 108 -24.90 1.49 13.74
C TYR A 108 -24.40 1.19 15.16
N LEU A 109 -23.53 0.20 15.33
CA LEU A 109 -22.94 -0.10 16.64
C LEU A 109 -22.07 1.05 17.14
N SER A 110 -21.33 1.68 16.23
CA SER A 110 -20.44 2.80 16.55
C SER A 110 -21.04 4.16 16.25
N PHE A 111 -21.95 4.26 15.27
CA PHE A 111 -22.39 5.55 14.74
C PHE A 111 -23.91 5.66 14.62
N THR A 112 -24.37 6.90 14.64
CA THR A 112 -25.60 7.33 13.98
C THR A 112 -25.22 8.15 12.76
N GLY A 113 -26.06 8.13 11.71
CA GLY A 113 -25.72 8.79 10.47
C GLY A 113 -26.91 9.36 9.74
N ARG A 114 -26.70 10.30 8.81
CA ARG A 114 -27.68 10.89 7.94
C ARG A 114 -27.11 11.16 6.56
N LYS A 115 -27.95 11.35 5.56
CA LYS A 115 -27.49 11.80 4.24
C LYS A 115 -26.84 13.19 4.36
N ALA A 116 -25.76 13.39 3.61
CA ALA A 116 -25.12 14.69 3.48
C ALA A 116 -26.02 15.65 2.67
N THR A 117 -25.99 16.93 2.99
CA THR A 117 -26.59 17.99 2.18
C THR A 117 -25.69 18.31 0.98
N LYS A 118 -26.16 19.16 0.06
CA LYS A 118 -25.35 19.55 -1.13
C LYS A 118 -24.09 20.36 -0.77
N GLU A 119 -24.05 20.95 0.41
CA GLU A 119 -22.96 21.79 0.90
C GLU A 119 -21.95 21.00 1.77
N GLU A 120 -22.27 19.78 2.15
CA GLU A 120 -21.44 18.93 3.00
C GLU A 120 -20.60 17.97 2.14
N PRO A 121 -19.29 17.81 2.41
CA PRO A 121 -18.44 16.89 1.67
C PRO A 121 -18.86 15.43 1.93
N GLY A 122 -18.95 14.64 0.86
CA GLY A 122 -19.29 13.22 0.93
C GLY A 122 -20.79 12.94 0.78
N SER A 123 -21.16 11.66 0.88
CA SER A 123 -22.55 11.22 0.65
C SER A 123 -23.35 10.99 1.93
N PHE A 124 -22.65 10.79 3.06
CA PHE A 124 -23.26 10.42 4.33
C PHE A 124 -22.44 10.99 5.48
N ILE A 125 -23.13 11.63 6.43
CA ILE A 125 -22.54 12.24 7.63
C ILE A 125 -22.70 11.29 8.79
N PHE A 126 -21.64 11.10 9.58
CA PHE A 126 -21.60 10.24 10.74
C PHE A 126 -21.35 11.02 12.04
N LYS A 127 -21.96 10.54 13.10
CA LYS A 127 -21.75 11.00 14.48
C LYS A 127 -21.50 9.78 15.36
N LEU A 128 -20.48 9.85 16.20
CA LEU A 128 -20.18 8.78 17.14
C LEU A 128 -21.29 8.65 18.18
N ARG A 129 -21.68 7.44 18.51
CA ARG A 129 -22.70 7.20 19.53
C ARG A 129 -22.19 7.57 20.91
N LYS A 130 -23.11 7.95 21.78
CA LYS A 130 -22.80 8.39 23.15
C LYS A 130 -22.06 7.32 23.92
N GLU A 131 -22.49 6.06 23.84
CA GLU A 131 -21.90 4.93 24.56
C GLU A 131 -20.43 4.71 24.17
N VAL A 132 -20.08 4.98 22.91
CA VAL A 132 -18.71 4.92 22.42
C VAL A 132 -17.88 6.07 22.99
N CYS A 133 -18.43 7.29 22.97
CA CYS A 133 -17.78 8.46 23.57
C CYS A 133 -17.52 8.25 25.06
N ASP A 134 -18.54 7.80 25.78
CA ASP A 134 -18.45 7.52 27.23
C ASP A 134 -17.44 6.39 27.50
N GLY A 135 -17.29 5.41 26.56
CA GLY A 135 -16.27 4.36 26.61
C GLY A 135 -14.85 4.94 26.51
N PHE A 136 -14.60 5.85 25.56
CA PHE A 136 -13.33 6.58 25.47
C PHE A 136 -13.05 7.45 26.70
N ASP A 137 -14.07 8.12 27.25
CA ASP A 137 -13.92 8.96 28.45
C ASP A 137 -13.52 8.14 29.67
N LYS A 138 -13.87 6.84 29.74
CA LYS A 138 -13.49 5.90 30.80
C LYS A 138 -12.06 5.33 30.63
N LEU A 139 -11.39 5.54 29.52
CA LEU A 139 -10.00 5.09 29.31
C LEU A 139 -9.02 5.95 30.14
N SER A 140 -7.89 5.36 30.49
CA SER A 140 -6.76 6.12 31.04
C SER A 140 -6.23 7.14 29.99
N GLU A 141 -5.57 8.19 30.48
CA GLU A 141 -4.94 9.18 29.60
C GLU A 141 -3.88 8.54 28.70
N GLU A 142 -3.09 7.60 29.23
CA GLU A 142 -2.08 6.84 28.48
C GLU A 142 -2.72 6.05 27.34
N ARG A 143 -3.89 5.43 27.60
CA ARG A 143 -4.60 4.67 26.56
C ARG A 143 -5.15 5.57 25.45
N ARG A 144 -5.72 6.72 25.80
CA ARG A 144 -6.16 7.73 24.82
C ARG A 144 -4.98 8.28 24.00
N GLN A 145 -3.85 8.52 24.66
CA GLN A 145 -2.63 8.97 24.01
C GLN A 145 -2.12 7.94 22.99
N MET A 146 -2.23 6.63 23.26
CA MET A 146 -1.88 5.57 22.31
C MET A 146 -2.70 5.69 21.00
N PHE A 147 -4.02 5.93 21.06
CA PHE A 147 -4.82 6.13 19.85
C PHE A 147 -4.38 7.37 19.06
N LYS A 148 -4.05 8.45 19.78
CA LYS A 148 -3.51 9.66 19.18
C LYS A 148 -2.16 9.41 18.50
N GLU A 149 -1.31 8.62 19.11
CA GLU A 149 -0.01 8.22 18.53
C GLU A 149 -0.18 7.34 17.30
N MET A 150 -1.09 6.36 17.32
CA MET A 150 -1.46 5.57 16.14
C MET A 150 -1.88 6.47 14.95
N TYR A 151 -2.72 7.48 15.24
CA TYR A 151 -3.10 8.48 14.24
C TYR A 151 -1.91 9.30 13.76
N LEU A 152 -1.06 9.80 14.68
CA LEU A 152 0.10 10.62 14.33
C LEU A 152 1.16 9.82 13.55
N GLU A 153 1.34 8.56 13.87
CA GLU A 153 2.20 7.66 13.08
C GLU A 153 1.65 7.44 11.67
N GLN A 154 0.34 7.22 11.57
CA GLN A 154 -0.31 7.09 10.26
C GLN A 154 -0.24 8.41 9.48
N LYS A 155 -0.46 9.54 10.15
CA LYS A 155 -0.32 10.88 9.57
C LYS A 155 1.13 11.14 9.13
N LYS A 156 2.13 10.75 9.94
CA LYS A 156 3.55 10.84 9.55
C LYS A 156 3.86 9.97 8.34
N LYS A 157 3.35 8.75 8.27
CA LYS A 157 3.47 7.89 7.08
C LYS A 157 2.84 8.54 5.86
N ASN A 158 1.72 9.23 6.03
CA ASN A 158 1.02 9.95 4.95
C ASN A 158 1.65 11.32 4.66
N SER A 159 2.19 12.04 5.65
CA SER A 159 2.83 13.36 5.48
C SER A 159 4.28 13.25 5.02
N MET A 160 4.98 12.17 5.30
CA MET A 160 6.22 11.83 4.56
C MET A 160 5.96 11.75 3.06
N ASN A 161 4.70 11.56 2.67
CA ASN A 161 4.24 11.53 1.28
C ASN A 161 3.68 12.86 0.76
N ASN A 162 3.44 13.88 1.61
CA ASN A 162 2.74 15.12 1.20
C ASN A 162 3.45 16.44 1.55
N GLU A 163 4.57 16.41 2.26
CA GLU A 163 5.31 17.63 2.63
C GLU A 163 6.73 17.63 2.09
N THR A 164 6.88 17.53 0.78
CA THR A 164 8.06 18.12 0.16
C THR A 164 7.75 18.46 -1.31
N ASN A 165 7.36 19.69 -1.59
CA ASN A 165 7.98 20.39 -2.70
C ASN A 165 9.43 20.70 -2.28
N VAL A 166 10.22 19.68 -2.03
CA VAL A 166 11.67 19.80 -2.03
C VAL A 166 12.04 19.91 -3.49
N GLU A 167 12.41 21.09 -3.96
CA GLU A 167 13.02 21.23 -5.28
C GLU A 167 14.21 20.25 -5.31
N LEU A 168 14.16 19.31 -6.24
CA LEU A 168 15.24 18.35 -6.45
C LEU A 168 16.55 19.12 -6.65
N ASN A 169 17.58 18.70 -5.97
CA ASN A 169 18.91 19.25 -6.21
C ASN A 169 19.43 18.89 -7.62
N SER A 170 20.50 19.52 -8.05
CA SER A 170 21.06 19.33 -9.40
C SER A 170 21.34 17.87 -9.75
N LYS A 171 21.80 17.06 -8.78
CA LYS A 171 22.10 15.65 -8.98
C LYS A 171 20.83 14.80 -9.09
N GLU A 172 19.85 15.07 -8.24
CA GLU A 172 18.56 14.39 -8.27
C GLU A 172 17.82 14.69 -9.58
N GLN A 173 17.90 15.92 -10.09
CA GLN A 173 17.36 16.29 -11.40
C GLN A 173 18.06 15.52 -12.54
N GLU A 174 19.39 15.42 -12.52
CA GLU A 174 20.16 14.60 -13.47
C GLU A 174 19.69 13.14 -13.42
N CYS A 175 19.52 12.58 -12.23
CA CYS A 175 19.03 11.22 -12.03
C CYS A 175 17.62 11.04 -12.58
N LEU A 176 16.71 11.97 -12.32
CA LEU A 176 15.33 11.96 -12.82
C LEU A 176 15.30 11.96 -14.35
N GLU A 177 16.09 12.80 -15.00
CA GLU A 177 16.16 12.84 -16.47
C GLU A 177 16.70 11.53 -17.07
N LYS A 178 17.72 10.95 -16.43
CA LYS A 178 18.26 9.66 -16.85
C LYS A 178 17.23 8.54 -16.64
N LEU A 179 16.52 8.56 -15.50
CA LEU A 179 15.47 7.59 -15.21
C LEU A 179 14.33 7.66 -16.24
N LYS A 180 13.87 8.86 -16.59
CA LYS A 180 12.83 9.05 -17.64
C LYS A 180 13.26 8.48 -19.01
N LYS A 181 14.54 8.54 -19.34
CA LYS A 181 15.08 8.03 -20.61
C LYS A 181 15.33 6.53 -20.61
N SER A 182 15.89 5.99 -19.51
CA SER A 182 16.31 4.58 -19.42
C SER A 182 15.30 3.67 -18.72
N HIS A 183 14.27 4.22 -18.08
CA HIS A 183 13.29 3.55 -17.19
C HIS A 183 13.92 2.87 -15.97
N GLN A 184 15.24 2.78 -15.87
CA GLN A 184 15.91 2.16 -14.73
C GLN A 184 17.32 2.70 -14.50
N ILE A 185 17.62 2.97 -13.24
CA ILE A 185 18.93 3.47 -12.80
C ILE A 185 19.40 2.69 -11.58
N ILE A 186 20.71 2.66 -11.35
CA ILE A 186 21.32 2.24 -10.08
C ILE A 186 22.14 3.40 -9.54
N LEU A 187 21.82 3.83 -8.31
CA LEU A 187 22.57 4.81 -7.56
C LEU A 187 23.68 4.08 -6.77
N THR A 188 24.92 4.39 -7.08
CA THR A 188 26.12 3.82 -6.40
C THR A 188 26.84 4.87 -5.59
N GLY A 189 27.69 4.46 -4.69
CA GLY A 189 28.54 5.36 -3.91
C GLY A 189 28.81 4.84 -2.50
N ALA A 190 29.57 5.62 -1.74
CA ALA A 190 29.97 5.30 -0.39
C ALA A 190 28.78 5.13 0.56
N PRO A 191 28.92 4.42 1.69
CA PRO A 191 27.86 4.29 2.69
C PRO A 191 27.43 5.63 3.26
N GLY A 192 26.12 5.79 3.47
CA GLY A 192 25.56 7.00 4.07
C GLY A 192 25.52 8.23 3.17
N THR A 193 25.82 8.10 1.86
CA THR A 193 25.74 9.21 0.90
C THR A 193 24.30 9.63 0.57
N GLY A 194 23.28 9.03 1.19
CA GLY A 194 21.88 9.41 0.97
C GLY A 194 21.24 8.84 -0.29
N LYS A 195 21.78 7.75 -0.86
CA LYS A 195 21.23 7.11 -2.07
C LYS A 195 19.76 6.75 -1.96
N SER A 196 19.37 6.11 -0.84
CA SER A 196 17.97 5.72 -0.59
C SER A 196 17.07 6.96 -0.41
N TYR A 197 17.59 8.03 0.21
CA TYR A 197 16.90 9.32 0.30
C TYR A 197 16.68 9.92 -1.10
N ALA A 198 17.73 10.04 -1.90
CA ALA A 198 17.63 10.55 -3.27
C ALA A 198 16.68 9.68 -4.14
N ALA A 199 16.69 8.35 -3.96
CA ALA A 199 15.77 7.45 -4.66
C ALA A 199 14.31 7.78 -4.33
N HIS A 200 13.99 8.07 -3.06
CA HIS A 200 12.64 8.48 -2.64
C HIS A 200 12.24 9.85 -3.19
N GLU A 201 13.13 10.86 -3.14
CA GLU A 201 12.84 12.19 -3.67
C GLU A 201 12.56 12.14 -5.18
N ILE A 202 13.41 11.40 -5.94
CA ILE A 202 13.22 11.19 -7.38
C ILE A 202 11.89 10.46 -7.66
N ALA A 203 11.55 9.46 -6.85
CA ALA A 203 10.32 8.71 -7.00
C ALA A 203 9.08 9.58 -6.72
N ASN A 204 9.13 10.39 -5.66
CA ASN A 204 8.08 11.34 -5.31
C ASN A 204 7.82 12.34 -6.45
N GLU A 205 8.86 12.94 -7.01
CA GLU A 205 8.73 13.86 -8.13
C GLU A 205 8.15 13.18 -9.37
N LEU A 206 8.64 11.98 -9.72
CA LEU A 206 8.19 11.26 -10.91
C LEU A 206 6.74 10.79 -10.82
N THR A 207 6.26 10.46 -9.62
CA THR A 207 4.88 10.00 -9.36
C THR A 207 3.92 11.14 -9.01
N GLY A 208 4.40 12.38 -8.91
CA GLY A 208 3.61 13.52 -8.44
C GLY A 208 3.18 13.37 -6.98
N ASN A 209 4.08 12.87 -6.13
CA ASN A 209 3.87 12.60 -4.69
C ASN A 209 2.76 11.58 -4.40
N LYS A 210 2.49 10.65 -5.33
CA LYS A 210 1.54 9.55 -5.12
C LYS A 210 2.25 8.36 -4.50
N ALA A 211 2.19 8.25 -3.18
CA ALA A 211 2.85 7.18 -2.44
C ALA A 211 2.38 5.78 -2.83
N GLU A 212 1.12 5.63 -3.21
CA GLU A 212 0.57 4.37 -3.70
C GLU A 212 1.19 3.91 -5.02
N ASN A 213 1.90 4.78 -5.72
CA ASN A 213 2.61 4.47 -6.96
C ASN A 213 4.11 4.24 -6.74
N ILE A 214 4.55 4.22 -5.48
CA ILE A 214 5.92 3.92 -5.08
C ILE A 214 5.92 2.64 -4.25
N GLU A 215 6.79 1.69 -4.62
CA GLU A 215 7.05 0.48 -3.83
C GLU A 215 8.52 0.44 -3.45
N PHE A 216 8.79 0.12 -2.19
CA PHE A 216 10.15 0.03 -1.66
C PHE A 216 10.42 -1.37 -1.14
N VAL A 217 11.51 -1.97 -1.59
CA VAL A 217 11.97 -3.26 -1.11
C VAL A 217 13.48 -3.23 -0.86
N GLN A 218 13.92 -3.78 0.25
CA GLN A 218 15.34 -4.00 0.52
C GLN A 218 15.72 -5.44 0.20
N PHE A 219 16.73 -5.63 -0.67
CA PHE A 219 17.24 -6.96 -0.95
C PHE A 219 18.06 -7.50 0.22
N HIS A 220 17.94 -8.79 0.46
CA HIS A 220 18.70 -9.52 1.45
C HIS A 220 19.00 -10.95 0.96
N PRO A 221 20.01 -11.66 1.53
CA PRO A 221 20.46 -12.95 1.02
C PRO A 221 19.40 -14.05 0.95
N SER A 222 18.33 -13.94 1.73
CA SER A 222 17.24 -14.95 1.74
C SER A 222 16.13 -14.64 0.74
N MET A 223 16.19 -13.51 0.03
CA MET A 223 15.18 -13.15 -0.96
C MET A 223 15.35 -13.97 -2.23
N ASP A 224 14.26 -14.46 -2.79
CA ASP A 224 14.28 -15.27 -3.99
C ASP A 224 13.17 -14.91 -5.00
N TYR A 225 13.10 -15.70 -6.07
CA TYR A 225 12.09 -15.56 -7.13
C TYR A 225 10.65 -15.58 -6.60
N THR A 226 10.42 -16.42 -5.57
CA THR A 226 9.09 -16.60 -4.98
C THR A 226 8.58 -15.34 -4.28
N ASP A 227 9.49 -14.57 -3.70
CA ASP A 227 9.15 -13.30 -3.03
C ASP A 227 8.96 -12.16 -4.04
N PHE A 228 9.74 -12.18 -5.11
CA PHE A 228 9.83 -11.07 -6.04
C PHE A 228 8.87 -11.19 -7.24
N VAL A 229 8.80 -12.36 -7.85
CA VAL A 229 8.02 -12.58 -9.08
C VAL A 229 6.72 -13.31 -8.81
N GLU A 230 6.78 -14.56 -8.44
CA GLU A 230 5.63 -15.41 -8.10
C GLU A 230 6.07 -16.72 -7.45
N GLY A 231 5.21 -17.30 -6.61
CA GLY A 231 5.52 -18.55 -5.95
C GLY A 231 4.29 -19.29 -5.46
N LEU A 232 4.51 -20.53 -5.02
CA LEU A 232 3.51 -21.33 -4.33
C LEU A 232 3.58 -21.04 -2.83
N ARG A 233 2.50 -20.51 -2.26
CA ARG A 233 2.40 -20.23 -0.83
C ARG A 233 1.48 -21.23 -0.16
N PRO A 234 1.85 -21.73 1.05
CA PRO A 234 0.98 -22.62 1.79
C PRO A 234 -0.26 -21.89 2.27
N ILE A 235 -1.41 -22.47 2.03
CA ILE A 235 -2.71 -22.03 2.54
C ILE A 235 -3.31 -23.11 3.42
N LYS A 236 -4.07 -22.73 4.45
CA LYS A 236 -4.90 -23.67 5.21
C LYS A 236 -6.32 -23.61 4.67
N ASP A 237 -6.87 -24.77 4.34
CA ASP A 237 -8.28 -24.90 4.06
C ASP A 237 -9.13 -24.81 5.35
N ASN A 238 -10.45 -24.73 5.19
CA ASN A 238 -11.38 -24.67 6.32
C ASN A 238 -11.38 -25.93 7.21
N ASN A 239 -10.75 -27.02 6.74
CA ASN A 239 -10.61 -28.29 7.46
C ASN A 239 -9.22 -28.39 8.14
N GLY A 240 -8.39 -27.35 8.03
CA GLY A 240 -7.05 -27.32 8.59
C GLY A 240 -6.01 -28.07 7.75
N GLN A 241 -6.35 -28.54 6.54
CA GLN A 241 -5.40 -29.18 5.63
C GLN A 241 -4.55 -28.10 4.94
N ILE A 242 -3.28 -28.43 4.70
CA ILE A 242 -2.35 -27.52 4.03
C ILE A 242 -2.44 -27.77 2.53
N GLY A 243 -2.84 -26.74 1.79
CA GLY A 243 -2.77 -26.67 0.34
C GLY A 243 -1.68 -25.69 -0.10
N PHE A 244 -1.52 -25.51 -1.43
CA PHE A 244 -0.65 -24.52 -2.01
C PHE A 244 -1.42 -23.70 -3.03
N GLU A 245 -1.27 -22.39 -2.98
CA GLU A 245 -1.85 -21.46 -3.95
C GLU A 245 -0.75 -20.61 -4.59
N ARG A 246 -0.87 -20.38 -5.91
CA ARG A 246 0.04 -19.45 -6.59
C ARG A 246 -0.28 -18.02 -6.16
N GLN A 247 0.72 -17.29 -5.75
CA GLN A 247 0.61 -15.87 -5.42
C GLN A 247 1.65 -15.07 -6.21
N ASP A 248 1.26 -13.86 -6.63
CA ASP A 248 2.19 -12.91 -7.22
C ASP A 248 3.17 -12.42 -6.16
N GLY A 249 4.46 -12.35 -6.52
CA GLY A 249 5.47 -11.68 -5.70
C GLY A 249 5.34 -10.16 -5.79
N ILE A 250 6.08 -9.46 -4.93
CA ILE A 250 5.94 -8.00 -4.76
C ILE A 250 6.09 -7.21 -6.08
N PHE A 251 7.06 -7.55 -6.91
CA PHE A 251 7.31 -6.85 -8.18
C PHE A 251 6.23 -7.13 -9.23
N LYS A 252 5.77 -8.39 -9.36
CA LYS A 252 4.70 -8.74 -10.30
C LYS A 252 3.38 -8.11 -9.91
N ALA A 253 3.05 -8.09 -8.61
CA ALA A 253 1.85 -7.41 -8.09
C ALA A 253 1.89 -5.90 -8.36
N PHE A 254 3.04 -5.27 -8.15
CA PHE A 254 3.26 -3.86 -8.47
C PHE A 254 3.09 -3.56 -9.98
N CYS A 255 3.70 -4.37 -10.84
CA CYS A 255 3.53 -4.25 -12.29
C CYS A 255 2.06 -4.43 -12.73
N LYS A 256 1.30 -5.30 -12.05
CA LYS A 256 -0.13 -5.50 -12.31
C LYS A 256 -0.93 -4.24 -12.02
N LYS A 257 -0.62 -3.55 -10.91
CA LYS A 257 -1.23 -2.26 -10.56
C LYS A 257 -0.93 -1.19 -11.62
N ALA A 258 0.33 -1.06 -12.04
CA ALA A 258 0.74 -0.13 -13.09
C ALA A 258 0.07 -0.44 -14.44
N LEU A 259 -0.05 -1.73 -14.80
CA LEU A 259 -0.72 -2.15 -16.03
C LEU A 259 -2.22 -1.83 -16.01
N LYS A 260 -2.88 -1.96 -14.85
CA LYS A 260 -4.28 -1.58 -14.68
C LYS A 260 -4.48 -0.09 -14.99
N ASN A 261 -3.65 0.78 -14.41
CA ASN A 261 -3.67 2.22 -14.71
C ASN A 261 -3.41 2.50 -16.20
N LEU A 262 -2.35 1.91 -16.79
CA LEU A 262 -2.01 2.10 -18.19
C LEU A 262 -3.18 1.72 -19.13
N LYS A 263 -3.83 0.58 -18.89
CA LYS A 263 -5.00 0.13 -19.67
C LYS A 263 -6.21 1.07 -19.48
N THR A 264 -6.44 1.57 -18.27
CA THR A 264 -7.55 2.49 -17.98
C THR A 264 -7.31 3.86 -18.62
N ALA A 265 -6.11 4.43 -18.47
CA ALA A 265 -5.75 5.73 -19.05
C ALA A 265 -5.85 5.77 -20.59
N GLN A 266 -5.66 4.61 -21.26
CA GLN A 266 -5.80 4.49 -22.72
C GLN A 266 -7.27 4.49 -23.20
N LYS A 267 -8.25 4.33 -22.29
CA LYS A 267 -9.68 4.36 -22.64
C LYS A 267 -10.17 5.79 -22.78
N SER A 268 -11.22 5.98 -23.60
CA SER A 268 -11.90 7.28 -23.67
C SER A 268 -12.53 7.63 -22.31
N GLU A 269 -12.68 8.91 -22.04
CA GLU A 269 -13.29 9.40 -20.79
C GLU A 269 -14.71 8.85 -20.58
N GLU A 270 -15.50 8.80 -21.66
CA GLU A 270 -16.84 8.23 -21.63
C GLU A 270 -16.83 6.75 -21.22
N LYS A 271 -15.90 5.96 -21.77
CA LYS A 271 -15.74 4.54 -21.42
C LYS A 271 -15.23 4.36 -19.99
N GLN A 272 -14.33 5.19 -19.51
CA GLN A 272 -13.88 5.16 -18.11
C GLN A 272 -15.03 5.46 -17.15
N ARG A 273 -15.87 6.45 -17.49
CA ARG A 273 -17.05 6.84 -16.70
C ARG A 273 -18.09 5.71 -16.63
N GLU A 274 -18.36 5.07 -17.77
CA GLU A 274 -19.26 3.91 -17.83
C GLU A 274 -18.74 2.77 -16.95
N GLU A 275 -17.46 2.41 -17.07
CA GLU A 275 -16.86 1.33 -16.30
C GLU A 275 -16.85 1.60 -14.79
N ARG A 276 -16.55 2.85 -14.36
CA ARG A 276 -16.64 3.25 -12.93
C ARG A 276 -18.07 3.16 -12.41
N SER A 277 -19.03 3.57 -13.21
CA SER A 277 -20.45 3.45 -12.85
C SER A 277 -20.86 1.98 -12.65
N ILE A 278 -20.39 1.08 -13.52
CA ILE A 278 -20.65 -0.36 -13.40
C ILE A 278 -19.99 -0.92 -12.13
N GLU A 279 -18.75 -0.54 -11.84
CA GLU A 279 -18.01 -0.98 -10.66
C GLU A 279 -18.71 -0.52 -9.36
N GLN A 280 -19.12 0.75 -9.27
CA GLN A 280 -19.89 1.25 -8.13
C GLN A 280 -21.23 0.52 -7.93
N GLN A 281 -21.93 0.22 -9.03
CA GLN A 281 -23.17 -0.53 -8.96
C GLN A 281 -22.94 -1.97 -8.49
N LEU A 282 -21.90 -2.62 -9.00
CA LEU A 282 -21.49 -3.96 -8.56
C LEU A 282 -21.18 -3.97 -7.06
N ASP A 283 -20.35 -3.04 -6.57
CA ASP A 283 -20.01 -2.92 -5.15
C ASP A 283 -21.26 -2.69 -4.30
N THR A 284 -22.15 -1.81 -4.75
CA THR A 284 -23.41 -1.54 -4.05
C THR A 284 -24.27 -2.80 -3.96
N PHE A 285 -24.40 -3.53 -5.07
CA PHE A 285 -25.19 -4.77 -5.10
C PHE A 285 -24.59 -5.85 -4.18
N LEU A 286 -23.29 -6.11 -4.31
CA LEU A 286 -22.60 -7.13 -3.51
C LEU A 286 -22.64 -6.80 -2.01
N ASN A 287 -22.43 -5.53 -1.66
CA ASN A 287 -22.51 -5.07 -0.29
C ASN A 287 -23.91 -5.27 0.30
N ASN A 288 -24.94 -4.92 -0.46
CA ASN A 288 -26.32 -5.16 -0.03
C ASN A 288 -26.60 -6.66 0.10
N ALA A 289 -26.17 -7.45 -0.88
CA ALA A 289 -26.39 -8.90 -0.87
C ALA A 289 -25.71 -9.61 0.31
N VAL A 290 -24.49 -9.17 0.70
CA VAL A 290 -23.80 -9.70 1.87
C VAL A 290 -24.46 -9.24 3.18
N ASN A 291 -24.85 -7.96 3.27
CA ASN A 291 -25.47 -7.39 4.47
C ASN A 291 -26.86 -7.98 4.74
N GLU A 292 -27.63 -8.24 3.68
CA GLU A 292 -29.01 -8.78 3.77
C GLU A 292 -29.02 -10.32 3.82
N GLU A 293 -27.86 -10.97 3.75
CA GLU A 293 -27.75 -12.43 3.54
C GLU A 293 -28.64 -12.91 2.38
N LYS A 294 -28.64 -12.12 1.28
CA LYS A 294 -29.50 -12.38 0.12
C LYS A 294 -29.25 -13.77 -0.45
N GLU A 295 -30.34 -14.54 -0.60
CA GLU A 295 -30.27 -15.85 -1.21
C GLU A 295 -30.32 -15.76 -2.75
N PHE A 296 -29.37 -16.44 -3.38
CA PHE A 296 -29.30 -16.66 -4.81
C PHE A 296 -29.65 -18.12 -5.13
N LYS A 297 -30.00 -18.43 -6.36
CA LYS A 297 -30.33 -19.79 -6.78
C LYS A 297 -29.47 -20.23 -7.95
N LEU A 298 -28.86 -21.40 -7.82
CA LEU A 298 -28.25 -22.09 -8.95
C LEU A 298 -29.33 -22.61 -9.90
N GLY A 299 -29.00 -22.91 -11.15
CA GLY A 299 -29.93 -23.37 -12.18
C GLY A 299 -30.73 -24.62 -11.80
N ARG A 300 -30.26 -25.43 -10.84
CA ARG A 300 -30.98 -26.58 -10.25
C ARG A 300 -31.76 -26.22 -8.98
N GLY A 301 -31.89 -24.92 -8.66
CA GLY A 301 -32.70 -24.45 -7.54
C GLY A 301 -32.01 -24.51 -6.15
N SER A 302 -30.75 -24.91 -6.05
CA SER A 302 -30.02 -24.91 -4.79
C SER A 302 -29.74 -23.47 -4.35
N PRO A 303 -30.15 -23.05 -3.13
CA PRO A 303 -29.93 -21.70 -2.64
C PRO A 303 -28.49 -21.54 -2.11
N PHE A 304 -27.91 -20.35 -2.30
CA PHE A 304 -26.65 -19.94 -1.72
C PHE A 304 -26.68 -18.46 -1.36
N THR A 305 -25.87 -18.07 -0.39
CA THR A 305 -25.55 -16.69 -0.05
C THR A 305 -24.10 -16.40 -0.44
N ILE A 306 -23.66 -15.15 -0.35
CA ILE A 306 -22.28 -14.76 -0.63
C ILE A 306 -21.64 -14.10 0.59
N GLN A 307 -20.32 -14.21 0.71
CA GLN A 307 -19.52 -13.51 1.70
C GLN A 307 -18.20 -13.07 1.07
N TYR A 308 -17.57 -12.02 1.62
CA TYR A 308 -16.21 -11.63 1.23
C TYR A 308 -15.16 -12.51 1.90
N GLY A 309 -13.97 -12.58 1.30
CA GLY A 309 -12.80 -13.19 1.92
C GLY A 309 -12.42 -12.53 3.26
N GLN A 310 -11.64 -13.25 4.05
CA GLN A 310 -11.24 -12.76 5.38
C GLN A 310 -10.09 -11.73 5.34
N ASN A 311 -9.40 -11.60 4.20
CA ASN A 311 -8.29 -10.67 4.00
C ASN A 311 -8.73 -9.52 3.08
N ASP A 312 -8.34 -8.29 3.42
CA ASP A 312 -8.65 -7.07 2.65
C ASP A 312 -8.12 -7.07 1.20
N ASN A 313 -7.15 -7.94 0.91
CA ASN A 313 -6.57 -8.12 -0.43
C ASN A 313 -7.18 -9.30 -1.22
N ASP A 314 -8.21 -9.95 -0.70
CA ASP A 314 -8.82 -11.10 -1.37
C ASP A 314 -9.92 -10.61 -2.34
N ASP A 315 -9.58 -10.57 -3.64
CA ASP A 315 -10.49 -10.24 -4.76
C ASP A 315 -11.53 -11.37 -5.02
N LYS A 316 -11.90 -12.12 -3.98
CA LYS A 316 -12.73 -13.31 -4.10
C LYS A 316 -14.03 -13.19 -3.32
N ILE A 317 -15.11 -13.63 -3.96
CA ILE A 317 -16.43 -13.76 -3.39
C ILE A 317 -16.64 -15.23 -3.07
N TYR A 318 -17.03 -15.54 -1.86
CA TYR A 318 -17.25 -16.91 -1.40
C TYR A 318 -18.74 -17.23 -1.33
N PRO A 319 -19.27 -18.14 -2.19
CA PRO A 319 -20.63 -18.63 -2.04
C PRO A 319 -20.74 -19.57 -0.85
N LYS A 320 -21.77 -19.39 -0.04
CA LYS A 320 -22.10 -20.24 1.10
C LYS A 320 -23.42 -20.95 0.85
N SER A 321 -23.42 -22.27 0.90
CA SER A 321 -24.66 -23.05 0.79
C SER A 321 -25.56 -22.81 2.00
N VAL A 322 -26.85 -22.54 1.75
CA VAL A 322 -27.87 -22.41 2.80
C VAL A 322 -28.21 -23.75 3.47
N LYS A 323 -27.93 -24.87 2.78
CA LYS A 323 -28.10 -26.22 3.33
C LYS A 323 -26.74 -26.82 3.65
N ASP A 324 -26.40 -26.88 4.92
CA ASP A 324 -25.14 -27.39 5.51
C ASP A 324 -24.75 -28.84 5.12
N ILE A 325 -24.66 -29.20 3.84
CA ILE A 325 -24.37 -30.56 3.44
C ILE A 325 -23.08 -30.70 2.60
N ILE A 326 -22.34 -29.65 2.37
CA ILE A 326 -21.13 -29.76 1.53
C ILE A 326 -19.87 -29.65 2.38
N LYS A 327 -19.18 -30.80 2.54
CA LYS A 327 -17.88 -30.95 3.21
C LYS A 327 -16.68 -30.47 2.36
N ASN A 328 -16.90 -29.74 1.27
CA ASN A 328 -15.84 -29.30 0.38
C ASN A 328 -15.59 -27.80 0.55
N GLU A 329 -14.37 -27.37 0.23
CA GLU A 329 -13.96 -25.95 0.21
C GLU A 329 -15.00 -25.09 -0.49
N PRO A 330 -15.32 -23.89 0.04
CA PRO A 330 -16.21 -22.97 -0.64
C PRO A 330 -15.60 -22.60 -2.00
N GLU A 331 -16.37 -22.77 -3.06
CA GLU A 331 -16.00 -22.32 -4.40
C GLU A 331 -15.70 -20.83 -4.36
N LYS A 332 -14.60 -20.45 -4.98
CA LYS A 332 -14.17 -19.05 -5.06
C LYS A 332 -14.68 -18.46 -6.37
N ILE A 333 -15.32 -17.30 -6.30
CA ILE A 333 -15.75 -16.52 -7.47
C ILE A 333 -14.84 -15.30 -7.54
N SER A 334 -14.24 -15.06 -8.70
CA SER A 334 -13.42 -13.86 -8.92
C SER A 334 -14.34 -12.63 -9.11
N TYR A 335 -14.11 -11.60 -8.31
CA TYR A 335 -14.73 -10.29 -8.48
C TYR A 335 -14.38 -9.70 -9.86
N THR A 336 -13.11 -9.85 -10.27
CA THR A 336 -12.63 -9.38 -11.57
C THR A 336 -13.36 -10.05 -12.74
N GLN A 337 -13.65 -11.36 -12.67
CA GLN A 337 -14.44 -12.05 -13.70
C GLN A 337 -15.87 -11.51 -13.79
N LEU A 338 -16.50 -11.32 -12.63
CA LEU A 338 -17.86 -10.77 -12.57
C LEU A 338 -17.91 -9.34 -13.12
N LEU A 339 -16.94 -8.50 -12.75
CA LEU A 339 -16.82 -7.14 -13.25
C LEU A 339 -16.57 -7.11 -14.76
N THR A 340 -15.72 -8.01 -15.28
CA THR A 340 -15.43 -8.13 -16.71
C THR A 340 -16.70 -8.48 -17.51
N LEU A 341 -17.48 -9.45 -17.05
CA LEU A 341 -18.78 -9.80 -17.68
C LEU A 341 -19.73 -8.60 -17.70
N LEU A 342 -19.80 -7.83 -16.62
CA LEU A 342 -20.67 -6.66 -16.56
C LEU A 342 -20.18 -5.50 -17.45
N LYS A 343 -18.87 -5.31 -17.59
CA LYS A 343 -18.27 -4.28 -18.46
C LYS A 343 -18.42 -4.61 -19.95
N GLU A 344 -18.15 -5.85 -20.33
CA GLU A 344 -18.22 -6.31 -21.73
C GLU A 344 -19.65 -6.67 -22.18
N ARG A 345 -20.55 -6.90 -21.24
CA ARG A 345 -21.98 -7.24 -21.47
C ARG A 345 -22.20 -8.31 -22.54
N PRO A 346 -21.49 -9.45 -22.47
CA PRO A 346 -21.70 -10.51 -23.43
C PRO A 346 -23.12 -11.08 -23.30
N ASN A 347 -23.64 -11.65 -24.41
CA ASN A 347 -24.90 -12.36 -24.35
C ASN A 347 -24.72 -13.72 -23.68
N ILE A 348 -24.96 -13.78 -22.37
CA ILE A 348 -24.84 -14.99 -21.54
C ILE A 348 -26.20 -15.59 -21.31
N ALA A 349 -26.52 -16.65 -22.02
CA ALA A 349 -27.75 -17.41 -21.88
C ALA A 349 -27.57 -18.73 -21.10
N SER A 350 -26.32 -19.20 -20.99
CA SER A 350 -25.98 -20.46 -20.34
C SER A 350 -24.62 -20.41 -19.65
N ILE A 351 -24.35 -21.36 -18.77
CA ILE A 351 -23.04 -21.53 -18.11
C ILE A 351 -21.91 -21.74 -19.16
N ASN A 352 -22.25 -22.42 -20.26
CA ASN A 352 -21.28 -22.67 -21.32
C ASN A 352 -20.83 -21.39 -22.04
N ASP A 353 -21.66 -20.37 -22.09
CA ASP A 353 -21.31 -19.08 -22.67
C ASP A 353 -20.25 -18.37 -21.83
N ILE A 354 -20.28 -18.51 -20.49
CA ILE A 354 -19.22 -18.01 -19.59
C ILE A 354 -17.91 -18.75 -19.89
N THR A 355 -17.97 -20.07 -20.03
CA THR A 355 -16.80 -20.88 -20.36
C THR A 355 -16.17 -20.44 -21.68
N THR A 356 -17.00 -20.21 -22.70
CA THR A 356 -16.59 -19.73 -24.02
C THR A 356 -16.04 -18.30 -23.97
N PHE A 357 -16.69 -17.41 -23.22
CA PHE A 357 -16.26 -16.02 -23.06
C PHE A 357 -14.85 -15.89 -22.48
N PHE A 358 -14.51 -16.75 -21.51
CA PHE A 358 -13.19 -16.79 -20.89
C PHE A 358 -12.21 -17.75 -21.61
N ASP A 359 -12.52 -18.18 -22.85
CA ASP A 359 -11.70 -19.09 -23.67
C ASP A 359 -11.22 -20.35 -22.93
N ARG A 360 -12.16 -20.99 -22.21
CA ARG A 360 -11.88 -22.20 -21.43
C ARG A 360 -12.40 -23.46 -22.16
N LYS A 361 -11.67 -24.55 -22.03
CA LYS A 361 -12.06 -25.85 -22.61
C LYS A 361 -13.14 -26.58 -21.80
N VAL A 362 -13.24 -26.29 -20.49
CA VAL A 362 -14.11 -27.00 -19.56
C VAL A 362 -14.72 -25.99 -18.60
N SER A 363 -16.02 -26.15 -18.30
CA SER A 363 -16.73 -25.36 -17.28
C SER A 363 -16.17 -25.67 -15.89
N ARG A 364 -15.99 -24.64 -15.10
CA ARG A 364 -15.67 -24.73 -13.67
C ARG A 364 -16.96 -24.76 -12.86
N GLN A 365 -16.92 -25.28 -11.65
CA GLN A 365 -18.07 -25.24 -10.74
C GLN A 365 -18.43 -23.78 -10.40
N SER A 366 -17.44 -22.90 -10.26
CA SER A 366 -17.61 -21.44 -10.08
C SER A 366 -18.39 -20.75 -11.20
N ASP A 367 -18.40 -21.28 -12.44
CA ASP A 367 -19.14 -20.70 -13.56
C ASP A 367 -20.66 -20.72 -13.34
N SER A 368 -21.17 -21.69 -12.58
CA SER A 368 -22.61 -21.73 -12.22
C SER A 368 -22.99 -20.63 -11.23
N TYR A 369 -22.10 -20.29 -10.32
CA TYR A 369 -22.28 -19.17 -9.38
C TYR A 369 -22.13 -17.83 -10.11
N LEU A 370 -21.12 -17.69 -10.98
CA LEU A 370 -20.94 -16.51 -11.84
C LEU A 370 -22.19 -16.25 -12.69
N PHE A 371 -22.74 -17.29 -13.33
CA PHE A 371 -23.95 -17.19 -14.13
C PHE A 371 -25.13 -16.67 -13.33
N SER A 372 -25.35 -17.22 -12.12
CA SER A 372 -26.42 -16.78 -11.24
C SER A 372 -26.26 -15.33 -10.82
N LEU A 373 -25.07 -14.95 -10.36
CA LEU A 373 -24.78 -13.57 -9.93
C LEU A 373 -24.87 -12.58 -11.10
N TYR A 374 -24.30 -12.88 -12.25
CA TYR A 374 -24.36 -12.04 -13.44
C TYR A 374 -25.81 -11.69 -13.82
N ASN A 375 -26.67 -12.69 -13.88
CA ASN A 375 -28.07 -12.47 -14.23
C ASN A 375 -28.82 -11.63 -13.18
N GLU A 376 -28.60 -11.88 -11.91
CA GLU A 376 -29.26 -11.13 -10.83
C GLU A 376 -28.74 -9.67 -10.78
N ILE A 377 -27.44 -9.46 -10.95
CA ILE A 377 -26.85 -8.12 -10.97
C ILE A 377 -27.32 -7.34 -12.19
N THR A 378 -27.34 -7.95 -13.36
CA THR A 378 -27.81 -7.30 -14.60
C THR A 378 -29.24 -6.82 -14.45
N LYS A 379 -30.13 -7.67 -13.95
CA LYS A 379 -31.53 -7.30 -13.66
C LYS A 379 -31.65 -6.19 -12.63
N TRP A 380 -30.82 -6.24 -11.59
CA TRP A 380 -30.80 -5.21 -10.55
C TRP A 380 -30.32 -3.87 -11.12
N MET A 381 -29.28 -3.85 -11.96
CA MET A 381 -28.75 -2.65 -12.63
C MET A 381 -29.78 -2.02 -13.57
N GLU A 382 -30.56 -2.80 -14.29
CA GLU A 382 -31.66 -2.30 -15.15
C GLU A 382 -32.69 -1.51 -14.36
N ASN A 383 -33.02 -1.96 -13.14
CA ASN A 383 -34.03 -1.36 -12.26
C ASN A 383 -33.45 -0.24 -11.36
N ASN A 384 -32.13 -0.19 -11.18
CA ASN A 384 -31.45 0.75 -10.28
C ASN A 384 -30.41 1.57 -11.05
N LYS A 385 -30.87 2.39 -12.00
CA LYS A 385 -29.98 3.32 -12.71
C LYS A 385 -29.33 4.27 -11.71
N PRO A 386 -28.01 4.56 -11.85
CA PRO A 386 -27.31 5.42 -10.92
C PRO A 386 -27.97 6.81 -10.90
N GLN A 387 -28.39 7.25 -9.72
CA GLN A 387 -28.98 8.57 -9.50
C GLN A 387 -27.92 9.68 -9.31
N THR A 388 -26.67 9.30 -9.11
CA THR A 388 -25.54 10.23 -8.88
C THR A 388 -24.61 10.21 -10.08
N SER A 389 -24.25 11.40 -10.55
CA SER A 389 -23.16 11.56 -11.52
C SER A 389 -21.85 11.07 -10.88
N VAL A 390 -21.23 10.07 -11.48
CA VAL A 390 -19.84 9.69 -11.16
C VAL A 390 -18.98 10.95 -11.39
N PRO A 391 -18.07 11.31 -10.48
CA PRO A 391 -17.20 12.47 -10.68
C PRO A 391 -16.51 12.42 -12.05
N ASP A 392 -16.49 13.56 -12.73
CA ASP A 392 -15.96 13.74 -14.10
C ASP A 392 -14.41 13.77 -14.13
N GLN A 393 -13.73 12.96 -13.31
CA GLN A 393 -12.28 12.88 -13.36
C GLN A 393 -11.85 11.72 -14.24
N LYS A 394 -11.23 12.05 -15.37
CA LYS A 394 -10.53 11.11 -16.22
C LYS A 394 -9.34 10.54 -15.45
N GLU A 395 -9.20 9.22 -15.39
CA GLU A 395 -7.96 8.61 -14.93
C GLU A 395 -6.86 8.89 -15.95
N GLU A 396 -5.84 9.63 -15.52
CA GLU A 396 -4.67 9.93 -16.33
C GLU A 396 -3.64 8.80 -16.23
N LEU A 397 -2.72 8.80 -17.20
CA LEU A 397 -1.58 7.91 -17.15
C LEU A 397 -0.65 8.34 -16.00
N GLU A 398 -0.42 7.45 -15.08
CA GLU A 398 0.44 7.66 -13.92
C GLU A 398 1.75 6.89 -14.05
N ASN A 399 2.82 7.46 -13.50
CA ASN A 399 4.10 6.78 -13.36
C ASN A 399 4.14 5.97 -12.07
N PHE A 400 4.81 4.83 -12.11
CA PHE A 400 5.01 3.92 -11.00
C PHE A 400 6.50 3.69 -10.80
N VAL A 401 6.99 3.82 -9.57
CA VAL A 401 8.42 3.69 -9.26
C VAL A 401 8.64 2.55 -8.26
N PHE A 402 9.47 1.59 -8.65
CA PHE A 402 9.90 0.48 -7.81
C PHE A 402 11.32 0.72 -7.34
N ILE A 403 11.51 0.89 -6.02
CA ILE A 403 12.82 1.14 -5.41
C ILE A 403 13.36 -0.18 -4.84
N ILE A 404 14.57 -0.56 -5.24
CA ILE A 404 15.29 -1.73 -4.74
C ILE A 404 16.51 -1.24 -3.96
N ASP A 405 16.39 -1.21 -2.64
CA ASP A 405 17.51 -0.82 -1.78
C ASP A 405 18.48 -2.00 -1.59
N GLU A 406 19.78 -1.69 -1.58
CA GLU A 406 20.86 -2.70 -1.46
C GLU A 406 20.72 -3.82 -2.51
N ILE A 407 20.51 -3.45 -3.78
CA ILE A 407 20.22 -4.39 -4.87
C ILE A 407 21.27 -5.51 -5.01
N ASN A 408 22.51 -5.25 -4.60
CA ASN A 408 23.63 -6.19 -4.64
C ASN A 408 23.65 -7.20 -3.47
N ARG A 409 22.80 -7.06 -2.43
CA ARG A 409 22.77 -7.99 -1.28
C ARG A 409 22.00 -9.27 -1.55
N GLY A 410 21.24 -9.34 -2.63
CA GLY A 410 20.55 -10.54 -3.08
C GLY A 410 21.21 -11.15 -4.32
N ASP A 411 21.04 -12.45 -4.55
CA ASP A 411 21.37 -13.07 -5.83
C ASP A 411 20.39 -12.60 -6.90
N ILE A 412 20.76 -11.55 -7.60
CA ILE A 412 19.90 -10.88 -8.57
C ILE A 412 19.47 -11.84 -9.68
N SER A 413 20.36 -12.73 -10.13
CA SER A 413 20.07 -13.71 -11.18
C SER A 413 18.98 -14.68 -10.74
N LYS A 414 19.02 -15.10 -9.49
CA LYS A 414 18.01 -15.97 -8.90
C LYS A 414 16.69 -15.24 -8.64
N ILE A 415 16.75 -13.99 -8.16
CA ILE A 415 15.57 -13.20 -7.83
C ILE A 415 14.78 -12.82 -9.10
N PHE A 416 15.47 -12.37 -10.15
CA PHE A 416 14.84 -11.89 -11.38
C PHE A 416 14.48 -13.04 -12.34
N GLY A 417 15.25 -14.14 -12.34
CA GLY A 417 15.02 -15.26 -13.26
C GLY A 417 14.88 -14.80 -14.72
N GLU A 418 13.79 -15.22 -15.37
CA GLU A 418 13.48 -14.87 -16.78
C GLU A 418 13.13 -13.40 -16.99
N LEU A 419 12.86 -12.63 -15.91
CA LEU A 419 12.61 -11.18 -16.01
C LEU A 419 13.81 -10.40 -16.55
N PHE A 420 14.99 -11.01 -16.53
CA PHE A 420 16.18 -10.41 -17.17
C PHE A 420 15.94 -9.95 -18.60
N PHE A 421 15.11 -10.67 -19.35
CA PHE A 421 14.74 -10.26 -20.70
C PHE A 421 13.79 -9.05 -20.66
N ALA A 422 12.74 -9.12 -19.84
CA ALA A 422 11.69 -8.10 -19.78
C ALA A 422 12.16 -6.77 -19.16
N ILE A 423 13.23 -6.79 -18.34
CA ILE A 423 13.73 -5.58 -17.68
C ILE A 423 14.49 -4.65 -18.65
N ASP A 424 15.00 -5.16 -19.78
CA ASP A 424 15.71 -4.35 -20.74
C ASP A 424 14.80 -3.22 -21.28
N PRO A 425 15.23 -1.94 -21.27
CA PRO A 425 14.40 -0.82 -21.70
C PRO A 425 13.79 -0.96 -23.09
N SER A 426 14.49 -1.64 -24.00
CA SER A 426 14.02 -1.88 -25.37
C SER A 426 12.87 -2.89 -25.47
N TYR A 427 12.65 -3.67 -24.40
CA TYR A 427 11.60 -4.70 -24.30
C TYR A 427 10.49 -4.35 -23.32
N ARG A 428 10.37 -3.08 -22.89
CA ARG A 428 9.22 -2.64 -22.10
C ARG A 428 7.90 -2.84 -22.83
N GLY A 429 6.83 -3.16 -22.07
CA GLY A 429 5.51 -3.44 -22.63
C GLY A 429 5.42 -4.83 -23.29
N LYS A 430 4.40 -5.03 -24.10
CA LYS A 430 4.06 -6.34 -24.72
C LYS A 430 5.16 -6.95 -25.56
N LYS A 431 6.12 -6.17 -26.09
CA LYS A 431 7.26 -6.69 -26.85
C LYS A 431 8.18 -7.59 -26.00
N GLY A 432 8.26 -7.31 -24.70
CA GLY A 432 9.08 -8.07 -23.75
C GLY A 432 8.32 -9.13 -23.00
N LYS A 433 7.21 -9.61 -23.56
CA LYS A 433 6.41 -10.66 -22.93
C LYS A 433 7.21 -11.94 -22.75
N ILE A 434 7.16 -12.48 -21.53
CA ILE A 434 7.82 -13.72 -21.11
C ILE A 434 6.79 -14.67 -20.49
N THR A 435 7.14 -15.95 -20.46
CA THR A 435 6.40 -16.97 -19.73
C THR A 435 7.07 -17.15 -18.37
N THR A 436 6.36 -16.88 -17.29
CA THR A 436 6.87 -17.03 -15.94
C THR A 436 6.81 -18.50 -15.47
N GLN A 437 7.55 -18.84 -14.41
CA GLN A 437 7.70 -20.23 -13.94
C GLN A 437 6.36 -20.92 -13.64
N TYR A 438 5.38 -20.19 -13.12
CA TYR A 438 4.04 -20.70 -12.77
C TYR A 438 2.94 -20.16 -13.69
N GLN A 439 3.27 -19.79 -14.94
CA GLN A 439 2.31 -19.27 -15.91
C GLN A 439 1.10 -20.20 -16.14
N ASN A 440 1.31 -21.49 -16.06
CA ASN A 440 0.26 -22.50 -16.22
C ASN A 440 -0.80 -22.49 -15.10
N LEU A 441 -0.51 -21.81 -13.98
CA LEU A 441 -1.43 -21.64 -12.85
C LEU A 441 -2.07 -20.24 -12.82
N VAL A 442 -1.74 -19.39 -13.78
CA VAL A 442 -2.35 -18.05 -13.90
C VAL A 442 -3.76 -18.19 -14.45
N ASP A 443 -4.72 -17.53 -13.80
CA ASP A 443 -6.11 -17.56 -14.25
C ASP A 443 -6.28 -16.85 -15.59
N SER A 444 -7.22 -17.32 -16.41
CA SER A 444 -7.48 -16.79 -17.76
C SER A 444 -7.97 -15.35 -17.78
N ASP A 445 -8.47 -14.84 -16.65
CA ASP A 445 -8.91 -13.46 -16.45
C ASP A 445 -7.84 -12.55 -15.84
N ASP A 446 -6.68 -13.09 -15.51
CA ASP A 446 -5.55 -12.30 -15.02
C ASP A 446 -5.04 -11.34 -16.10
N LEU A 447 -4.57 -10.16 -15.69
CA LEU A 447 -3.97 -9.18 -16.61
C LEU A 447 -2.77 -9.73 -17.37
N TYR A 448 -2.12 -10.77 -16.82
CA TYR A 448 -0.96 -11.48 -17.35
C TYR A 448 -1.28 -12.93 -17.77
N ALA A 449 -2.55 -13.24 -18.08
CA ALA A 449 -2.96 -14.58 -18.53
C ALA A 449 -2.10 -15.08 -19.72
N ASP A 450 -1.78 -14.18 -20.68
CA ASP A 450 -0.98 -14.47 -21.87
C ASP A 450 0.54 -14.40 -21.64
N GLY A 451 1.00 -14.14 -20.44
CA GLY A 451 2.41 -13.94 -20.12
C GLY A 451 2.70 -12.58 -19.49
N PHE A 452 3.81 -12.52 -18.74
CA PHE A 452 4.23 -11.34 -18.01
C PHE A 452 5.08 -10.41 -18.85
N TYR A 453 4.94 -9.10 -18.65
CA TYR A 453 5.82 -8.05 -19.15
C TYR A 453 5.80 -6.85 -18.20
N ILE A 454 6.88 -6.08 -18.19
CA ILE A 454 6.96 -4.86 -17.37
C ILE A 454 6.27 -3.72 -18.12
N PRO A 455 5.23 -3.08 -17.55
CA PRO A 455 4.54 -1.95 -18.20
C PRO A 455 5.46 -0.76 -18.49
N GLU A 456 5.12 0.04 -19.50
CA GLU A 456 5.92 1.18 -19.95
C GLU A 456 5.96 2.33 -18.94
N ASN A 457 4.96 2.41 -18.06
CA ASN A 457 4.87 3.39 -16.98
C ASN A 457 5.52 2.94 -15.66
N VAL A 458 6.29 1.85 -15.67
CA VAL A 458 7.05 1.36 -14.51
C VAL A 458 8.51 1.79 -14.63
N TYR A 459 9.03 2.42 -13.59
CA TYR A 459 10.42 2.83 -13.44
C TYR A 459 11.07 2.08 -12.28
N ILE A 460 12.38 1.83 -12.36
CA ILE A 460 13.11 1.08 -11.33
C ILE A 460 14.31 1.89 -10.87
N ILE A 461 14.48 2.04 -9.56
CA ILE A 461 15.65 2.66 -8.94
C ILE A 461 16.30 1.64 -8.04
N GLY A 462 17.53 1.20 -8.36
CA GLY A 462 18.35 0.42 -7.44
C GLY A 462 19.29 1.32 -6.65
N THR A 463 19.61 0.93 -5.40
CA THR A 463 20.72 1.52 -4.64
C THR A 463 21.77 0.47 -4.32
N MET A 464 23.02 0.85 -4.27
CA MET A 464 24.14 -0.06 -3.98
C MET A 464 25.26 0.65 -3.25
N ASN A 465 25.87 -0.02 -2.28
CA ASN A 465 27.12 0.41 -1.64
C ASN A 465 28.32 -0.21 -2.37
N ASP A 466 29.29 0.61 -2.74
CA ASP A 466 30.45 0.18 -3.54
C ASP A 466 31.46 -0.66 -2.74
N ILE A 467 31.47 -0.52 -1.42
CA ILE A 467 32.49 -1.14 -0.53
C ILE A 467 32.06 -2.47 0.10
N ASP A 468 30.85 -2.94 -0.12
CA ASP A 468 30.37 -4.20 0.48
C ASP A 468 31.12 -5.41 -0.10
N ARG A 469 32.25 -5.78 0.54
CA ARG A 469 33.17 -6.87 0.12
C ARG A 469 32.55 -8.28 0.24
N GLY A 470 31.45 -8.41 0.96
CA GLY A 470 30.75 -9.69 1.19
C GLY A 470 29.69 -10.01 0.16
N VAL A 471 29.54 -9.18 -0.87
CA VAL A 471 28.47 -9.27 -1.86
C VAL A 471 29.04 -9.77 -3.19
N GLU A 472 28.29 -10.65 -3.87
CA GLU A 472 28.67 -11.12 -5.19
C GLU A 472 28.83 -9.96 -6.18
N SER A 473 29.85 -10.04 -7.03
CA SER A 473 30.05 -9.05 -8.09
C SER A 473 28.84 -9.10 -9.02
N MET A 474 28.18 -7.96 -9.17
CA MET A 474 27.02 -7.86 -10.06
C MET A 474 27.35 -8.28 -11.48
N ASP A 475 26.55 -9.22 -12.03
CA ASP A 475 26.70 -9.76 -13.36
C ASP A 475 26.71 -8.65 -14.45
N PHE A 476 27.57 -8.81 -15.45
CA PHE A 476 27.63 -7.91 -16.60
C PHE A 476 26.28 -7.79 -17.33
N ALA A 477 25.45 -8.83 -17.28
CA ALA A 477 24.11 -8.80 -17.87
C ALA A 477 23.21 -7.72 -17.22
N ILE A 478 23.35 -7.48 -15.91
CA ILE A 478 22.64 -6.40 -15.20
C ILE A 478 23.26 -5.06 -15.51
N ARG A 479 24.60 -5.01 -15.46
CA ARG A 479 25.32 -3.74 -15.69
C ARG A 479 24.88 -3.06 -16.97
N ARG A 480 24.67 -3.79 -18.06
CA ARG A 480 24.25 -3.21 -19.35
C ARG A 480 22.79 -2.76 -19.41
N ARG A 481 21.94 -3.23 -18.49
CA ARG A 481 20.51 -2.93 -18.49
C ARG A 481 20.13 -1.72 -17.65
N PHE A 482 20.97 -1.35 -16.70
CA PHE A 482 20.76 -0.19 -15.85
C PHE A 482 21.71 0.94 -16.20
N THR A 483 21.23 2.17 -16.07
CA THR A 483 22.08 3.36 -16.09
C THR A 483 22.67 3.56 -14.70
N TRP A 484 24.00 3.57 -14.62
CA TRP A 484 24.74 3.70 -13.35
C TRP A 484 25.04 5.15 -13.07
N ILE A 485 24.76 5.60 -11.86
CA ILE A 485 24.95 6.98 -11.43
C ILE A 485 25.63 6.96 -10.07
N GLU A 486 26.82 7.54 -10.00
CA GLU A 486 27.55 7.71 -8.74
C GLU A 486 26.97 8.89 -7.97
N VAL A 487 26.69 8.69 -6.68
CA VAL A 487 26.21 9.69 -5.73
C VAL A 487 27.30 9.95 -4.72
N ASP A 488 27.89 11.13 -4.83
CA ASP A 488 28.95 11.59 -3.93
C ASP A 488 28.39 12.13 -2.61
N PRO A 489 29.17 12.16 -1.53
CA PRO A 489 28.74 12.75 -0.27
C PRO A 489 28.22 14.18 -0.38
N GLU A 490 28.75 14.96 -1.32
CA GLU A 490 28.37 16.35 -1.57
C GLU A 490 27.02 16.48 -2.27
N ASP A 491 26.63 15.50 -3.07
CA ASP A 491 25.40 15.55 -3.89
C ASP A 491 24.12 15.59 -3.03
N THR A 492 24.17 15.05 -1.82
CA THR A 492 22.97 14.89 -0.95
C THR A 492 23.11 15.65 0.39
N GLN A 493 24.06 16.56 0.50
CA GLN A 493 24.23 17.40 1.70
C GLN A 493 22.98 18.22 2.05
N SER A 494 22.11 18.50 1.10
CA SER A 494 20.84 19.20 1.30
C SER A 494 19.95 18.51 2.34
N MET A 495 20.08 17.19 2.52
CA MET A 495 19.34 16.46 3.56
C MET A 495 19.66 16.97 4.98
N LEU A 496 20.84 17.54 5.21
CA LEU A 496 21.22 18.12 6.50
C LEU A 496 20.48 19.42 6.81
N ASP A 497 20.05 20.16 5.78
CA ASP A 497 19.35 21.44 5.92
C ASP A 497 17.84 21.27 6.16
N SER A 498 17.30 20.07 5.98
CA SER A 498 15.87 19.81 6.14
C SER A 498 15.38 20.17 7.54
N LYS A 499 14.29 20.94 7.62
CA LYS A 499 13.69 21.35 8.91
C LYS A 499 13.00 20.21 9.64
N THR A 500 12.58 19.19 8.91
CA THR A 500 11.80 18.05 9.44
C THR A 500 12.65 16.84 9.74
N SER A 501 13.59 16.51 8.86
CA SER A 501 14.42 15.29 8.94
C SER A 501 15.92 15.57 9.04
N GLY A 502 16.35 16.82 8.87
CA GLY A 502 17.75 17.24 8.91
C GLY A 502 18.21 17.71 10.28
N ILE A 503 19.34 18.38 10.27
CA ILE A 503 20.01 18.95 11.44
C ILE A 503 20.38 20.44 11.21
N PRO A 504 19.43 21.32 10.91
CA PRO A 504 19.70 22.67 10.44
C PRO A 504 20.65 23.47 11.38
N GLU A 505 20.59 23.23 12.69
CA GLU A 505 21.47 23.87 13.67
C GLU A 505 22.94 23.46 13.54
N TYR A 506 23.21 22.25 13.06
CA TYR A 506 24.54 21.66 12.92
C TYR A 506 24.98 21.55 11.45
N ALA A 507 24.10 21.87 10.49
CA ALA A 507 24.30 21.55 9.08
C ALA A 507 25.59 22.15 8.50
N ALA A 508 25.89 23.40 8.81
CA ALA A 508 27.11 24.07 8.31
C ALA A 508 28.36 23.38 8.80
N ASP A 509 28.47 23.17 10.12
CA ASP A 509 29.64 22.53 10.75
C ASP A 509 29.75 21.06 10.31
N ALA A 510 28.61 20.36 10.15
CA ALA A 510 28.61 18.99 9.69
C ALA A 510 29.16 18.86 8.26
N LYS A 511 28.75 19.74 7.35
CA LYS A 511 29.24 19.78 5.97
C LYS A 511 30.76 20.08 5.92
N GLU A 512 31.25 21.04 6.72
CA GLU A 512 32.65 21.37 6.79
C GLU A 512 33.49 20.20 7.30
N ARG A 513 33.11 19.59 8.43
CA ARG A 513 33.78 18.42 9.03
C ARG A 513 33.74 17.21 8.11
N MET A 514 32.62 16.94 7.48
CA MET A 514 32.45 15.86 6.49
C MET A 514 33.40 16.06 5.30
N GLY A 515 33.47 17.27 4.74
CA GLY A 515 34.34 17.61 3.62
C GLY A 515 35.81 17.48 3.97
N ALA A 516 36.23 17.96 5.16
CA ALA A 516 37.60 17.84 5.64
C ALA A 516 38.01 16.37 5.86
N LEU A 517 37.16 15.58 6.50
CA LEU A 517 37.34 14.14 6.72
C LEU A 517 37.47 13.38 5.38
N ASN A 518 36.54 13.61 4.46
CA ASN A 518 36.50 12.93 3.16
C ASN A 518 37.70 13.26 2.27
N LYS A 519 38.31 14.44 2.40
CA LYS A 519 39.58 14.77 1.72
C LYS A 519 40.72 13.86 2.19
N VAL A 520 40.81 13.62 3.49
CA VAL A 520 41.84 12.71 4.05
C VAL A 520 41.57 11.27 3.63
N ILE A 521 40.32 10.81 3.72
CA ILE A 521 39.92 9.46 3.29
C ILE A 521 40.28 9.24 1.82
N SER A 522 39.90 10.16 0.94
CA SER A 522 40.15 10.03 -0.50
C SER A 522 41.64 10.06 -0.87
N ALA A 523 42.44 10.77 -0.10
CA ALA A 523 43.91 10.84 -0.28
C ALA A 523 44.63 9.60 0.25
N ASN A 524 43.97 8.78 1.07
CA ASN A 524 44.52 7.57 1.65
C ASN A 524 44.70 6.48 0.60
N PRO A 525 45.92 5.93 0.39
CA PRO A 525 46.16 4.90 -0.64
C PRO A 525 45.41 3.58 -0.45
N SER A 526 45.05 3.26 0.80
CA SER A 526 44.33 2.01 1.14
C SER A 526 42.81 2.13 1.00
N LEU A 527 42.27 3.35 0.97
CA LEU A 527 40.81 3.60 0.97
C LEU A 527 40.31 4.17 -0.37
N GLY A 528 40.59 5.46 -0.62
CA GLY A 528 40.10 6.16 -1.80
C GLY A 528 38.65 6.65 -1.65
N LYS A 529 38.05 7.10 -2.77
CA LYS A 529 36.74 7.75 -2.82
C LYS A 529 35.59 6.86 -2.34
N ALA A 530 35.65 5.57 -2.60
CA ALA A 530 34.59 4.62 -2.24
C ALA A 530 34.33 4.51 -0.73
N TYR A 531 35.30 4.89 0.10
CA TYR A 531 35.23 4.84 1.57
C TYR A 531 34.87 6.17 2.22
N GLN A 532 34.50 7.18 1.45
CA GLN A 532 34.02 8.46 1.98
C GLN A 532 32.81 8.28 2.91
N ILE A 533 32.65 9.25 3.81
CA ILE A 533 31.53 9.27 4.77
C ILE A 533 30.42 10.16 4.21
N GLY A 534 29.21 9.63 4.11
CA GLY A 534 28.06 10.38 3.63
C GLY A 534 27.32 11.16 4.71
N ALA A 535 26.47 12.08 4.27
CA ALA A 535 25.71 13.01 5.11
C ALA A 535 24.78 12.31 6.11
N ALA A 536 24.27 11.12 5.79
CA ALA A 536 23.37 10.37 6.66
C ALA A 536 23.97 10.02 8.04
N TYR A 537 25.29 9.87 8.14
CA TYR A 537 25.95 9.65 9.43
C TYR A 537 25.78 10.86 10.36
N PHE A 538 25.77 12.07 9.82
CA PHE A 538 25.66 13.30 10.58
C PHE A 538 24.25 13.59 11.08
N LEU A 539 23.21 12.99 10.50
CA LEU A 539 21.85 13.10 11.01
C LEU A 539 21.68 12.60 12.45
N ARG A 540 22.59 11.74 12.93
CA ARG A 540 22.61 11.31 14.33
C ARG A 540 22.89 12.45 15.32
N LEU A 541 23.34 13.61 14.86
CA LEU A 541 23.46 14.81 15.70
C LEU A 541 22.09 15.30 16.21
N ASN A 542 20.98 14.90 15.59
CA ASN A 542 19.65 15.14 16.16
C ASN A 542 19.50 14.54 17.57
N GLU A 543 20.10 13.37 17.79
CA GLU A 543 20.05 12.66 19.08
C GLU A 543 21.25 13.00 19.95
N LEU A 544 22.45 12.95 19.38
CA LEU A 544 23.71 13.08 20.11
C LEU A 544 24.02 14.52 20.52
N LYS A 545 23.64 15.51 19.69
CA LYS A 545 23.89 16.96 19.87
C LYS A 545 25.35 17.32 20.14
N ASP A 546 26.29 16.41 19.83
CA ASP A 546 27.71 16.53 20.08
C ASP A 546 28.55 15.85 18.99
N PHE A 547 29.42 16.59 18.35
CA PHE A 547 30.35 16.10 17.32
C PHE A 547 31.41 15.12 17.86
N LYS A 548 31.85 15.29 19.13
CA LYS A 548 32.79 14.35 19.78
C LYS A 548 32.11 12.99 20.00
N ALA A 549 30.87 13.00 20.44
CA ALA A 549 30.07 11.77 20.60
C ALA A 549 29.83 11.08 19.24
N LEU A 550 29.54 11.84 18.17
CA LEU A 550 29.39 11.28 16.82
C LEU A 550 30.68 10.61 16.34
N TRP A 551 31.84 11.25 16.60
CA TRP A 551 33.14 10.65 16.28
C TRP A 551 33.35 9.33 17.04
N VAL A 552 33.29 9.36 18.37
CA VAL A 552 33.64 8.23 19.24
C VAL A 552 32.72 7.02 19.02
N TYR A 553 31.44 7.26 18.88
CA TYR A 553 30.45 6.16 18.84
C TYR A 553 30.14 5.66 17.44
N HIS A 554 30.39 6.46 16.39
CA HIS A 554 29.94 6.10 15.04
C HIS A 554 31.05 6.19 13.97
N LEU A 555 31.81 7.26 13.92
CA LEU A 555 32.78 7.43 12.84
C LEU A 555 34.09 6.68 13.10
N GLU A 556 34.66 6.81 14.29
CA GLU A 556 35.92 6.13 14.62
C GLU A 556 35.83 4.60 14.52
N PRO A 557 34.79 3.91 15.06
CA PRO A 557 34.64 2.47 14.90
C PRO A 557 34.52 2.04 13.43
N LEU A 558 33.82 2.81 12.62
CA LEU A 558 33.69 2.57 11.19
C LEU A 558 35.01 2.72 10.46
N LEU A 559 35.74 3.79 10.71
CA LEU A 559 37.05 4.07 10.09
C LEU A 559 38.11 3.04 10.50
N ARG A 560 38.04 2.55 11.75
CA ARG A 560 38.90 1.44 12.21
C ARG A 560 38.62 0.17 11.43
N GLU A 561 37.35 -0.13 11.12
CA GLU A 561 37.00 -1.30 10.29
C GLU A 561 37.47 -1.11 8.85
N TYR A 562 37.40 0.10 8.30
CA TYR A 562 37.92 0.40 6.95
C TYR A 562 39.42 0.18 6.85
N LEU A 563 40.17 0.56 7.90
CA LEU A 563 41.61 0.46 7.99
C LEU A 563 42.10 -0.89 8.51
N ARG A 564 41.19 -1.85 8.71
CA ARG A 564 41.52 -3.17 9.26
C ARG A 564 42.56 -3.88 8.42
N GLY A 565 43.67 -4.22 9.06
CA GLY A 565 44.80 -4.90 8.42
C GLY A 565 45.82 -3.95 7.78
N ASP A 566 45.63 -2.62 7.82
CA ASP A 566 46.64 -1.65 7.40
C ASP A 566 47.67 -1.44 8.54
N PRO A 567 48.98 -1.61 8.29
CA PRO A 567 50.02 -1.42 9.32
C PRO A 567 50.08 0.00 9.89
N ARG A 568 49.55 1.00 9.16
CA ARG A 568 49.52 2.41 9.56
C ARG A 568 48.12 2.88 9.97
N ALA A 569 47.25 1.96 10.34
CA ALA A 569 45.85 2.29 10.66
C ALA A 569 45.71 3.37 11.72
N GLU A 570 46.50 3.33 12.79
CA GLU A 570 46.44 4.35 13.86
C GLU A 570 46.94 5.73 13.37
N GLU A 571 48.00 5.79 12.55
CA GLU A 571 48.47 7.03 11.95
C GLU A 571 47.42 7.70 11.09
N PHE A 572 46.80 6.93 10.21
CA PHE A 572 45.70 7.42 9.35
C PHE A 572 44.48 7.83 10.15
N LEU A 573 44.14 7.10 11.21
CA LEU A 573 43.00 7.44 12.07
C LEU A 573 43.25 8.76 12.81
N ASP A 574 44.46 9.01 13.27
CA ASP A 574 44.86 10.28 13.90
C ASP A 574 44.77 11.47 12.92
N GLU A 575 45.19 11.27 11.66
CA GLU A 575 45.02 12.28 10.61
C GLU A 575 43.52 12.59 10.35
N MET A 576 42.67 11.56 10.27
CA MET A 576 41.23 11.69 10.09
C MET A 576 40.56 12.39 11.28
N LYS A 577 40.97 12.06 12.52
CA LYS A 577 40.50 12.68 13.75
C LYS A 577 40.83 14.18 13.79
N LYS A 578 42.04 14.56 13.41
CA LYS A 578 42.47 15.97 13.29
C LYS A 578 41.67 16.72 12.23
N ALA A 579 41.46 16.11 11.05
CA ALA A 579 40.68 16.70 9.97
C ALA A 579 39.20 16.89 10.36
N TYR A 580 38.63 15.97 11.11
CA TYR A 580 37.28 16.07 11.65
C TYR A 580 37.16 17.16 12.74
N GLY A 581 38.27 17.57 13.37
CA GLY A 581 38.28 18.64 14.37
C GLY A 581 37.95 18.18 15.79
N VAL A 582 38.27 16.93 16.14
CA VAL A 582 38.29 16.45 17.53
C VAL A 582 39.74 16.50 17.99
N GLU A 583 40.05 17.38 18.96
CA GLU A 583 41.39 17.50 19.54
C GLU A 583 41.81 16.17 20.18
N ALA A 584 43.11 15.83 19.99
CA ALA A 584 43.73 14.72 20.73
C ALA A 584 43.81 15.12 22.21
N GLU A 585 43.23 14.30 23.09
CA GLU A 585 43.49 14.42 24.54
C GLU A 585 44.92 14.05 24.89
#